data_b33c5920fa29c859bf41213cfa6e486f
#
_entry.id   b33c5920fa29c859bf41213cfa6e486f
#
_cell.length_a   1.000
_cell.length_b   1.000
_cell.length_c   1.000
_cell.angle_alpha   90.00
_cell.angle_beta   90.00
_cell.angle_gamma   90.00
#
_symmetry.space_group_name_H-M   'P 1'
#
loop_
_entity.id
_entity.type
_entity.pdbx_description
1 polymer ?
#
loop_
_entity_poly.entity_id
_entity_poly.type
_entity_poly.pdbx_seq_one_letter_code
_entity_poly.pdbx_strand_id
1 'polypeptide(L)'
;GGYAEFTLADERYCFSLPDNYADAEAAPLLCAGLIGYRALVAAGEAKRIGIYGFGAAAHIVAQVARWQGREIYAFTKPGDADGQNFARELGAVWAGDSSAAPPQELDAAILFAPVGALIPQALRHSARGGTVVCAGIHMSDVPQFPYSILWGERSLRSIANLTRSDGEAFLDIAPKAGVKTEVETFPLTSANEALERLRAGTLRGAAVLMIG
;
A
#
# COMPACT_ATOMS: atom_id res chain seq x y z
N GLY A 1 -19.54 5.36 12.58
CA GLY A 1 -19.20 6.02 11.45
C GLY A 1 -18.22 7.16 11.57
N GLY A 2 -17.22 7.17 10.68
CA GLY A 2 -16.23 8.24 10.62
C GLY A 2 -16.62 9.40 9.68
N TYR A 3 -17.72 9.30 8.95
CA TYR A 3 -18.24 10.38 8.12
C TYR A 3 -19.22 11.22 8.93
N ALA A 4 -18.70 11.96 9.89
CA ALA A 4 -19.47 12.76 10.83
C ALA A 4 -18.59 13.90 11.37
N GLU A 5 -19.23 14.98 11.81
CA GLU A 5 -18.56 16.12 12.45
C GLU A 5 -17.89 15.72 13.78
N PHE A 6 -18.48 14.75 14.48
CA PHE A 6 -17.97 14.25 15.76
C PHE A 6 -18.00 12.73 15.79
N THR A 7 -17.00 12.14 16.44
CA THR A 7 -16.93 10.71 16.70
C THR A 7 -16.42 10.47 18.11
N LEU A 8 -16.78 9.30 18.68
CA LEU A 8 -16.19 8.82 19.91
C LEU A 8 -15.12 7.79 19.59
N ALA A 9 -13.95 7.97 20.18
CA ALA A 9 -12.85 7.03 20.09
C ALA A 9 -12.31 6.71 21.49
N ASP A 10 -11.94 5.46 21.73
CA ASP A 10 -11.18 5.09 22.92
C ASP A 10 -9.74 5.57 22.74
N GLU A 11 -9.21 6.32 23.72
CA GLU A 11 -7.87 6.91 23.66
C GLU A 11 -6.76 5.89 23.41
N ARG A 12 -6.98 4.62 23.81
CA ARG A 12 -6.03 3.52 23.56
C ARG A 12 -5.80 3.23 22.07
N TYR A 13 -6.70 3.67 21.20
CA TYR A 13 -6.61 3.53 19.74
C TYR A 13 -6.30 4.86 19.04
N CYS A 14 -6.03 5.92 19.81
CA CYS A 14 -5.61 7.20 19.27
C CYS A 14 -4.07 7.28 19.21
N PHE A 15 -3.57 7.98 18.21
CA PHE A 15 -2.15 8.27 18.03
C PHE A 15 -1.94 9.78 17.97
N SER A 16 -0.83 10.25 18.55
CA SER A 16 -0.37 11.61 18.28
C SER A 16 0.10 11.70 16.84
N LEU A 17 -0.40 12.70 16.12
CA LEU A 17 0.03 12.97 14.76
C LEU A 17 1.30 13.80 14.75
N PRO A 18 2.19 13.62 13.77
CA PRO A 18 3.34 14.50 13.58
C PRO A 18 2.89 15.92 13.18
N ASP A 19 3.49 16.95 13.78
CA ASP A 19 3.09 18.36 13.60
C ASP A 19 3.31 18.92 12.19
N ASN A 20 4.07 18.21 11.34
CA ASN A 20 4.43 18.65 10.00
C ASN A 20 3.44 18.24 8.91
N TYR A 21 2.30 17.64 9.25
CA TYR A 21 1.23 17.27 8.33
C TYR A 21 -0.01 18.11 8.61
N ALA A 22 -0.59 18.70 7.55
CA ALA A 22 -1.95 19.24 7.64
C ALA A 22 -2.97 18.09 7.82
N ASP A 23 -4.15 18.38 8.38
CA ASP A 23 -5.17 17.37 8.70
C ASP A 23 -5.52 16.48 7.52
N ALA A 24 -5.68 17.07 6.33
CA ALA A 24 -5.97 16.31 5.11
C ALA A 24 -4.81 15.38 4.70
N GLU A 25 -3.58 15.80 4.93
CA GLU A 25 -2.39 15.00 4.63
C GLU A 25 -2.18 13.90 5.69
N ALA A 26 -2.54 14.16 6.94
CA ALA A 26 -2.42 13.21 8.05
C ALA A 26 -3.46 12.08 7.97
N ALA A 27 -4.66 12.37 7.49
CA ALA A 27 -5.76 11.39 7.47
C ALA A 27 -5.40 10.06 6.80
N PRO A 28 -4.77 10.01 5.60
CA PRO A 28 -4.37 8.75 4.98
C PRO A 28 -3.28 7.99 5.74
N LEU A 29 -2.45 8.67 6.54
CA LEU A 29 -1.42 8.02 7.34
C LEU A 29 -2.02 7.03 8.32
N LEU A 30 -3.18 7.36 8.93
CA LEU A 30 -3.84 6.56 9.96
C LEU A 30 -4.54 5.27 9.47
N CYS A 31 -4.64 5.09 8.17
CA CYS A 31 -5.20 3.86 7.59
C CYS A 31 -4.22 3.27 6.56
N ALA A 32 -4.14 3.90 5.39
CA ALA A 32 -3.30 3.45 4.28
C ALA A 32 -1.80 3.40 4.66
N GLY A 33 -1.33 4.40 5.41
CA GLY A 33 0.05 4.44 5.90
C GLY A 33 0.35 3.32 6.88
N LEU A 34 -0.51 3.14 7.89
CA LEU A 34 -0.31 2.13 8.93
C LEU A 34 -0.31 0.70 8.37
N ILE A 35 -1.28 0.36 7.52
CA ILE A 35 -1.34 -0.99 6.93
C ILE A 35 -0.21 -1.20 5.90
N GLY A 36 0.15 -0.15 5.16
CA GLY A 36 1.29 -0.17 4.25
C GLY A 36 2.60 -0.45 4.99
N TYR A 37 2.83 0.23 6.10
CA TYR A 37 4.02 0.02 6.92
C TYR A 37 4.08 -1.39 7.53
N ARG A 38 2.95 -1.89 8.06
CA ARG A 38 2.88 -3.28 8.54
C ARG A 38 3.20 -4.28 7.44
N ALA A 39 2.74 -4.05 6.21
CA ALA A 39 3.08 -4.90 5.08
C ALA A 39 4.58 -4.85 4.75
N LEU A 40 5.19 -3.67 4.84
CA LEU A 40 6.63 -3.48 4.65
C LEU A 40 7.46 -4.22 5.71
N VAL A 41 7.05 -4.12 6.98
CA VAL A 41 7.68 -4.89 8.08
C VAL A 41 7.55 -6.39 7.84
N ALA A 42 6.39 -6.85 7.38
CA ALA A 42 6.15 -8.25 7.05
C ALA A 42 6.98 -8.76 5.86
N ALA A 43 7.42 -7.87 4.96
CA ALA A 43 8.33 -8.18 3.86
C ALA A 43 9.80 -8.40 4.32
N GLY A 44 10.12 -8.11 5.59
CA GLY A 44 11.46 -8.29 6.16
C GLY A 44 12.51 -7.35 5.55
N GLU A 45 13.74 -7.83 5.46
CA GLU A 45 14.90 -7.06 4.97
C GLU A 45 15.05 -7.09 3.44
N ALA A 46 13.96 -7.33 2.72
CA ALA A 46 13.94 -7.36 1.25
C ALA A 46 14.46 -6.05 0.67
N LYS A 47 15.34 -6.13 -0.32
CA LYS A 47 15.87 -4.96 -1.04
C LYS A 47 15.02 -4.63 -2.26
N ARG A 48 14.64 -5.64 -3.04
CA ARG A 48 13.80 -5.50 -4.25
C ARG A 48 12.37 -5.89 -3.90
N ILE A 49 11.50 -4.90 -3.84
CA ILE A 49 10.11 -5.08 -3.40
C ILE A 49 9.16 -4.82 -4.56
N GLY A 50 8.39 -5.83 -4.92
CA GLY A 50 7.24 -5.69 -5.83
C GLY A 50 6.03 -5.17 -5.06
N ILE A 51 5.36 -4.15 -5.59
CA ILE A 51 4.10 -3.64 -5.04
C ILE A 51 3.01 -3.81 -6.10
N TYR A 52 2.06 -4.70 -5.83
CA TYR A 52 0.94 -5.03 -6.72
C TYR A 52 -0.30 -4.23 -6.30
N GLY A 53 -0.70 -3.29 -7.17
CA GLY A 53 -1.70 -2.27 -6.88
C GLY A 53 -1.07 -1.02 -6.27
N PHE A 54 -0.98 0.06 -7.06
CA PHE A 54 -0.28 1.28 -6.67
C PHE A 54 -1.29 2.40 -6.32
N GLY A 55 -2.05 2.19 -5.23
CA GLY A 55 -3.04 3.12 -4.68
C GLY A 55 -2.59 3.77 -3.36
N ALA A 56 -3.57 4.10 -2.50
CA ALA A 56 -3.35 4.87 -1.27
C ALA A 56 -2.28 4.28 -0.33
N ALA A 57 -2.26 2.97 -0.08
CA ALA A 57 -1.23 2.38 0.79
C ALA A 57 0.14 2.29 0.10
N ALA A 58 0.13 1.94 -1.19
CA ALA A 58 1.34 1.75 -1.97
C ALA A 58 2.16 3.05 -2.09
N HIS A 59 1.50 4.19 -2.42
CA HIS A 59 2.22 5.45 -2.61
C HIS A 59 2.89 5.95 -1.33
N ILE A 60 2.29 5.67 -0.17
CA ILE A 60 2.86 6.04 1.13
C ILE A 60 4.05 5.12 1.46
N VAL A 61 3.84 3.80 1.40
CA VAL A 61 4.88 2.85 1.84
C VAL A 61 6.06 2.79 0.89
N ALA A 62 5.86 3.05 -0.40
CA ALA A 62 6.95 3.11 -1.38
C ALA A 62 7.98 4.20 -1.01
N GLN A 63 7.54 5.34 -0.48
CA GLN A 63 8.42 6.41 -0.03
C GLN A 63 9.24 6.00 1.20
N VAL A 64 8.62 5.29 2.16
CA VAL A 64 9.32 4.74 3.33
C VAL A 64 10.36 3.70 2.88
N ALA A 65 9.97 2.76 2.03
CA ALA A 65 10.86 1.72 1.54
C ALA A 65 12.05 2.31 0.77
N ARG A 66 11.81 3.32 -0.08
CA ARG A 66 12.86 4.05 -0.78
C ARG A 66 13.81 4.78 0.19
N TRP A 67 13.27 5.44 1.21
CA TRP A 67 14.09 6.08 2.26
C TRP A 67 14.98 5.08 2.99
N GLN A 68 14.51 3.84 3.15
CA GLN A 68 15.30 2.72 3.68
C GLN A 68 16.33 2.16 2.67
N GLY A 69 16.45 2.74 1.48
CA GLY A 69 17.38 2.27 0.44
C GLY A 69 16.92 1.03 -0.33
N ARG A 70 15.60 0.74 -0.32
CA ARG A 70 15.02 -0.39 -1.05
C ARG A 70 14.58 0.03 -2.46
N GLU A 71 14.60 -0.90 -3.40
CA GLU A 71 14.16 -0.72 -4.78
C GLU A 71 12.71 -1.14 -4.92
N ILE A 72 11.88 -0.27 -5.50
CA ILE A 72 10.44 -0.50 -5.69
C ILE A 72 10.16 -0.84 -7.14
N TYR A 73 9.47 -1.95 -7.34
CA TYR A 73 8.92 -2.43 -8.61
C TYR A 73 7.40 -2.35 -8.52
N ALA A 74 6.79 -1.40 -9.23
CA ALA A 74 5.36 -1.15 -9.16
C ALA A 74 4.60 -1.92 -10.25
N PHE A 75 3.56 -2.64 -9.83
CA PHE A 75 2.67 -3.40 -10.70
C PHE A 75 1.27 -2.80 -10.63
N THR A 76 0.78 -2.32 -11.75
CA THR A 76 -0.55 -1.72 -11.88
C THR A 76 -1.48 -2.62 -12.71
N LYS A 77 -2.77 -2.29 -12.76
CA LYS A 77 -3.66 -2.96 -13.70
C LYS A 77 -3.18 -2.74 -15.13
N PRO A 78 -3.43 -3.67 -16.06
CA PRO A 78 -3.02 -3.51 -17.44
C PRO A 78 -3.54 -2.20 -18.06
N GLY A 79 -2.64 -1.46 -18.72
CA GLY A 79 -2.96 -0.20 -19.39
C GLY A 79 -3.04 1.04 -18.47
N ASP A 80 -2.72 0.93 -17.19
CA ASP A 80 -2.74 2.04 -16.24
C ASP A 80 -1.45 2.87 -16.32
N ALA A 81 -1.30 3.62 -17.40
CA ALA A 81 -0.12 4.45 -17.62
C ALA A 81 0.05 5.54 -16.54
N ASP A 82 -1.05 6.11 -16.07
CA ASP A 82 -1.02 7.16 -15.03
C ASP A 82 -0.53 6.62 -13.70
N GLY A 83 -1.01 5.45 -13.26
CA GLY A 83 -0.53 4.79 -12.05
C GLY A 83 0.95 4.39 -12.16
N GLN A 84 1.41 3.94 -13.33
CA GLN A 84 2.82 3.63 -13.57
C GLN A 84 3.69 4.89 -13.53
N ASN A 85 3.24 5.99 -14.11
CA ASN A 85 3.95 7.27 -14.05
C ASN A 85 4.02 7.80 -12.63
N PHE A 86 2.92 7.73 -11.89
CA PHE A 86 2.89 8.09 -10.47
C PHE A 86 3.89 7.28 -9.64
N ALA A 87 3.97 5.99 -9.87
CA ALA A 87 4.95 5.15 -9.19
C ALA A 87 6.40 5.59 -9.50
N ARG A 88 6.70 5.92 -10.76
CA ARG A 88 8.03 6.43 -11.16
C ARG A 88 8.36 7.79 -10.55
N GLU A 89 7.39 8.71 -10.49
CA GLU A 89 7.53 10.01 -9.82
C GLU A 89 7.92 9.85 -8.34
N LEU A 90 7.39 8.81 -7.68
CA LEU A 90 7.72 8.46 -6.30
C LEU A 90 9.01 7.63 -6.17
N GLY A 91 9.68 7.37 -7.30
CA GLY A 91 11.00 6.74 -7.34
C GLY A 91 10.99 5.22 -7.45
N ALA A 92 9.92 4.61 -7.96
CA ALA A 92 9.96 3.22 -8.38
C ALA A 92 10.99 3.05 -9.51
N VAL A 93 11.89 2.07 -9.36
CA VAL A 93 12.94 1.78 -10.35
C VAL A 93 12.36 1.12 -11.60
N TRP A 94 11.19 0.50 -11.47
CA TRP A 94 10.41 -0.07 -12.56
C TRP A 94 8.91 0.05 -12.25
N ALA A 95 8.12 0.28 -13.28
CA ALA A 95 6.66 0.22 -13.19
C ALA A 95 6.09 -0.36 -14.50
N GLY A 96 5.13 -1.27 -14.36
CA GLY A 96 4.51 -1.95 -15.51
C GLY A 96 3.21 -2.64 -15.15
N ASP A 97 2.61 -3.28 -16.15
CA ASP A 97 1.39 -4.04 -15.97
C ASP A 97 1.61 -5.22 -15.02
N SER A 98 0.62 -5.56 -14.21
CA SER A 98 0.67 -6.68 -13.28
C SER A 98 0.90 -8.05 -13.95
N SER A 99 0.64 -8.14 -15.25
CA SER A 99 0.93 -9.34 -16.07
C SER A 99 2.36 -9.38 -16.61
N ALA A 100 3.10 -8.27 -16.55
CA ALA A 100 4.47 -8.21 -17.05
C ALA A 100 5.46 -8.80 -16.03
N ALA A 101 6.53 -9.41 -16.53
CA ALA A 101 7.63 -9.83 -15.66
C ALA A 101 8.52 -8.62 -15.31
N PRO A 102 8.95 -8.49 -14.07
CA PRO A 102 9.93 -7.48 -13.69
C PRO A 102 11.30 -7.83 -14.30
N PRO A 103 12.19 -6.84 -14.48
CA PRO A 103 13.52 -7.10 -15.06
C PRO A 103 14.44 -7.92 -14.14
N GLN A 104 14.09 -8.06 -12.87
CA GLN A 104 14.84 -8.84 -11.88
C GLN A 104 13.88 -9.58 -10.94
N GLU A 105 14.33 -10.69 -10.36
CA GLU A 105 13.57 -11.38 -9.30
C GLU A 105 13.46 -10.49 -8.05
N LEU A 106 12.31 -10.57 -7.41
CA LEU A 106 11.97 -9.77 -6.23
C LEU A 106 12.35 -10.52 -4.95
N ASP A 107 12.87 -9.82 -3.95
CA ASP A 107 13.12 -10.40 -2.64
C ASP A 107 11.82 -10.48 -1.81
N ALA A 108 10.88 -9.56 -2.06
CA ALA A 108 9.52 -9.65 -1.54
C ALA A 108 8.51 -9.03 -2.51
N ALA A 109 7.25 -9.41 -2.34
CA ALA A 109 6.11 -8.78 -3.03
C ALA A 109 5.01 -8.45 -2.01
N ILE A 110 4.41 -7.27 -2.13
CA ILE A 110 3.29 -6.81 -1.32
C ILE A 110 2.08 -6.61 -2.25
N LEU A 111 0.98 -7.27 -1.96
CA LEU A 111 -0.26 -7.19 -2.73
C LEU A 111 -1.27 -6.32 -1.99
N PHE A 112 -1.48 -5.09 -2.46
CA PHE A 112 -2.58 -4.22 -2.01
C PHE A 112 -3.82 -4.37 -2.88
N ALA A 113 -3.67 -4.75 -4.15
CA ALA A 113 -4.78 -5.07 -5.03
C ALA A 113 -5.52 -6.32 -4.52
N PRO A 114 -6.86 -6.28 -4.32
CA PRO A 114 -7.62 -7.40 -3.76
C PRO A 114 -7.92 -8.47 -4.82
N VAL A 115 -6.91 -8.93 -5.54
CA VAL A 115 -7.02 -9.86 -6.67
C VAL A 115 -6.18 -11.11 -6.40
N GLY A 116 -6.83 -12.20 -6.01
CA GLY A 116 -6.18 -13.47 -5.67
C GLY A 116 -5.31 -14.05 -6.79
N ALA A 117 -5.68 -13.81 -8.05
CA ALA A 117 -4.90 -14.27 -9.21
C ALA A 117 -3.50 -13.64 -9.30
N LEU A 118 -3.24 -12.53 -8.61
CA LEU A 118 -1.90 -11.91 -8.54
C LEU A 118 -0.94 -12.70 -7.62
N ILE A 119 -1.43 -13.51 -6.70
CA ILE A 119 -0.59 -14.28 -5.76
C ILE A 119 0.34 -15.25 -6.50
N PRO A 120 -0.16 -16.12 -7.42
CA PRO A 120 0.72 -16.98 -8.19
C PRO A 120 1.71 -16.21 -9.07
N GLN A 121 1.35 -15.04 -9.55
CA GLN A 121 2.25 -14.19 -10.35
C GLN A 121 3.37 -13.63 -9.47
N ALA A 122 3.03 -13.08 -8.30
CA ALA A 122 3.99 -12.57 -7.34
C ALA A 122 4.98 -13.66 -6.88
N LEU A 123 4.49 -14.88 -6.65
CA LEU A 123 5.35 -16.03 -6.33
C LEU A 123 6.34 -16.38 -7.47
N ARG A 124 5.89 -16.31 -8.74
CA ARG A 124 6.79 -16.54 -9.89
C ARG A 124 7.85 -15.46 -10.05
N HIS A 125 7.52 -14.23 -9.69
CA HIS A 125 8.44 -13.10 -9.76
C HIS A 125 9.39 -13.01 -8.54
N SER A 126 9.11 -13.80 -7.50
CA SER A 126 9.93 -13.80 -6.28
C SER A 126 11.13 -14.74 -6.41
N ALA A 127 12.27 -14.29 -5.93
CA ALA A 127 13.47 -15.10 -5.79
C ALA A 127 13.24 -16.27 -4.80
N ARG A 128 14.16 -17.21 -4.74
CA ARG A 128 14.18 -18.24 -3.69
C ARG A 128 14.34 -17.54 -2.33
N GLY A 129 13.63 -18.02 -1.32
CA GLY A 129 13.56 -17.39 0.00
C GLY A 129 12.68 -16.12 0.06
N GLY A 130 12.12 -15.69 -1.07
CA GLY A 130 11.30 -14.49 -1.16
C GLY A 130 9.96 -14.61 -0.43
N THR A 131 9.42 -13.47 0.00
CA THR A 131 8.16 -13.40 0.76
C THR A 131 7.09 -12.66 -0.03
N VAL A 132 5.91 -13.28 -0.17
CA VAL A 132 4.71 -12.63 -0.72
C VAL A 132 3.77 -12.29 0.43
N VAL A 133 3.44 -11.01 0.58
CA VAL A 133 2.57 -10.46 1.63
C VAL A 133 1.25 -10.00 1.03
N CYS A 134 0.15 -10.65 1.41
CA CYS A 134 -1.20 -10.25 1.04
C CYS A 134 -1.71 -9.21 2.04
N ALA A 135 -1.87 -7.98 1.58
CA ALA A 135 -2.31 -6.83 2.37
C ALA A 135 -3.66 -6.24 1.89
N GLY A 136 -4.20 -6.74 0.78
CA GLY A 136 -5.53 -6.35 0.30
C GLY A 136 -6.62 -6.95 1.16
N ILE A 137 -7.62 -6.13 1.53
CA ILE A 137 -8.85 -6.59 2.19
C ILE A 137 -9.87 -7.06 1.13
N HIS A 138 -10.73 -8.01 1.48
CA HIS A 138 -11.72 -8.59 0.57
C HIS A 138 -11.13 -9.15 -0.73
N MET A 139 -9.97 -9.79 -0.62
CA MET A 139 -9.30 -10.42 -1.75
C MET A 139 -10.17 -11.51 -2.37
N SER A 140 -10.23 -11.57 -3.70
CA SER A 140 -10.88 -12.68 -4.40
C SER A 140 -10.15 -14.00 -4.14
N ASP A 141 -10.82 -15.13 -4.42
CA ASP A 141 -10.24 -16.45 -4.23
C ASP A 141 -8.87 -16.59 -4.91
N VAL A 142 -7.98 -17.30 -4.24
CA VAL A 142 -6.66 -17.63 -4.79
C VAL A 142 -6.82 -18.82 -5.71
N PRO A 143 -6.47 -18.71 -6.99
CA PRO A 143 -6.56 -19.85 -7.89
C PRO A 143 -5.54 -20.91 -7.53
N GLN A 144 -5.84 -22.16 -7.87
CA GLN A 144 -4.90 -23.27 -7.75
C GLN A 144 -3.61 -22.94 -8.52
N PHE A 145 -2.48 -23.25 -7.93
CA PHE A 145 -1.17 -23.09 -8.55
C PHE A 145 -0.23 -24.26 -8.23
N PRO A 146 0.75 -24.57 -9.10
CA PRO A 146 1.66 -25.67 -8.88
C PRO A 146 2.59 -25.38 -7.69
N TYR A 147 2.82 -26.40 -6.86
CA TYR A 147 3.71 -26.28 -5.69
C TYR A 147 5.12 -25.78 -6.05
N SER A 148 5.58 -26.06 -7.27
CA SER A 148 6.90 -25.64 -7.75
C SER A 148 7.18 -24.13 -7.66
N ILE A 149 6.13 -23.27 -7.75
CA ILE A 149 6.31 -21.83 -7.62
C ILE A 149 6.37 -21.35 -6.16
N LEU A 150 5.91 -22.17 -5.22
CA LEU A 150 6.08 -21.91 -3.78
C LEU A 150 7.39 -22.55 -3.27
N TRP A 151 7.76 -23.69 -3.84
CA TRP A 151 8.98 -24.39 -3.47
C TRP A 151 10.23 -23.51 -3.65
N GLY A 152 11.27 -23.73 -2.90
CA GLY A 152 12.47 -22.87 -2.89
C GLY A 152 12.43 -21.87 -1.74
N GLU A 153 11.85 -22.30 -0.60
CA GLU A 153 11.74 -21.55 0.66
C GLU A 153 10.95 -20.23 0.54
N ARG A 154 10.12 -20.10 -0.50
CA ARG A 154 9.23 -18.94 -0.62
C ARG A 154 8.14 -18.98 0.44
N SER A 155 7.80 -17.83 0.97
CA SER A 155 6.73 -17.65 1.97
C SER A 155 5.55 -16.91 1.37
N LEU A 156 4.34 -17.37 1.66
CA LEU A 156 3.09 -16.67 1.40
C LEU A 156 2.40 -16.39 2.72
N ARG A 157 2.13 -15.14 3.03
CA ARG A 157 1.48 -14.75 4.27
C ARG A 157 0.49 -13.60 4.06
N SER A 158 -0.50 -13.51 4.93
CA SER A 158 -1.41 -12.37 4.99
C SER A 158 -1.12 -11.50 6.20
N ILE A 159 -1.54 -10.25 6.13
CA ILE A 159 -1.70 -9.37 7.27
C ILE A 159 -3.16 -8.96 7.38
N ALA A 160 -3.68 -8.82 8.60
CA ALA A 160 -5.08 -8.48 8.81
C ALA A 160 -5.25 -6.99 9.13
N ASN A 161 -4.57 -6.52 10.15
CA ASN A 161 -4.62 -5.15 10.62
C ASN A 161 -3.26 -4.78 11.24
N LEU A 162 -3.09 -3.52 11.60
CA LEU A 162 -1.90 -3.04 12.28
C LEU A 162 -1.96 -3.35 13.79
N THR A 163 -0.79 -3.32 14.42
CA THR A 163 -0.65 -3.28 15.87
C THR A 163 -0.38 -1.83 16.32
N ARG A 164 -0.53 -1.53 17.63
CA ARG A 164 -0.17 -0.22 18.16
C ARG A 164 1.31 0.12 17.89
N SER A 165 2.19 -0.84 18.06
CA SER A 165 3.62 -0.66 17.79
C SER A 165 3.92 -0.35 16.31
N ASP A 166 3.17 -0.91 15.36
CA ASP A 166 3.30 -0.55 13.94
C ASP A 166 2.92 0.92 13.73
N GLY A 167 1.84 1.37 14.39
CA GLY A 167 1.37 2.75 14.30
C GLY A 167 2.37 3.75 14.87
N GLU A 168 2.86 3.51 16.07
CA GLU A 168 3.86 4.35 16.73
C GLU A 168 5.15 4.42 15.90
N ALA A 169 5.65 3.29 15.40
CA ALA A 169 6.85 3.23 14.59
C ALA A 169 6.66 3.95 13.24
N PHE A 170 5.51 3.77 12.58
CA PHE A 170 5.25 4.41 11.29
C PHE A 170 5.13 5.93 11.42
N LEU A 171 4.39 6.42 12.41
CA LEU A 171 4.19 7.87 12.60
C LEU A 171 5.49 8.58 13.03
N ASP A 172 6.43 7.88 13.66
CA ASP A 172 7.79 8.37 13.91
C ASP A 172 8.65 8.41 12.63
N ILE A 173 8.50 7.40 11.74
CA ILE A 173 9.30 7.27 10.51
C ILE A 173 8.78 8.16 9.38
N ALA A 174 7.47 8.33 9.24
CA ALA A 174 6.87 9.03 8.11
C ALA A 174 7.44 10.45 7.88
N PRO A 175 7.55 11.32 8.92
CA PRO A 175 8.17 12.63 8.75
C PRO A 175 9.67 12.56 8.44
N LYS A 176 10.41 11.60 9.01
CA LYS A 176 11.85 11.40 8.76
C LYS A 176 12.12 10.94 7.33
N ALA A 177 11.25 10.12 6.79
CA ALA A 177 11.28 9.67 5.41
C ALA A 177 10.78 10.72 4.40
N GLY A 178 10.23 11.84 4.90
CA GLY A 178 9.66 12.89 4.07
C GLY A 178 8.42 12.41 3.29
N VAL A 179 7.63 11.50 3.87
CA VAL A 179 6.42 10.97 3.24
C VAL A 179 5.46 12.10 2.90
N LYS A 180 5.03 12.16 1.66
CA LYS A 180 3.97 13.05 1.18
C LYS A 180 2.77 12.22 0.78
N THR A 181 1.60 12.60 1.27
CA THR A 181 0.34 11.97 0.90
C THR A 181 -0.28 12.71 -0.27
N GLU A 182 -0.65 11.97 -1.31
CA GLU A 182 -1.45 12.51 -2.40
C GLU A 182 -2.92 12.42 -2.01
N VAL A 183 -3.62 13.55 -1.93
CA VAL A 183 -5.00 13.61 -1.45
C VAL A 183 -5.87 14.45 -2.36
N GLU A 184 -7.09 13.98 -2.58
CA GLU A 184 -8.18 14.77 -3.15
C GLU A 184 -9.18 15.06 -2.03
N THR A 185 -9.45 16.34 -1.78
CA THR A 185 -10.35 16.73 -0.69
C THR A 185 -11.78 16.95 -1.19
N PHE A 186 -12.74 16.50 -0.41
CA PHE A 186 -14.17 16.66 -0.65
C PHE A 186 -14.85 17.22 0.59
N PRO A 187 -15.89 18.06 0.47
CA PRO A 187 -16.70 18.39 1.63
C PRO A 187 -17.41 17.14 2.16
N LEU A 188 -17.70 17.09 3.46
CA LEU A 188 -18.37 15.94 4.10
C LEU A 188 -19.66 15.56 3.38
N THR A 189 -20.41 16.54 2.87
CA THR A 189 -21.66 16.34 2.13
C THR A 189 -21.49 15.63 0.80
N SER A 190 -20.28 15.61 0.23
CA SER A 190 -19.92 14.93 -1.02
C SER A 190 -19.32 13.54 -0.82
N ALA A 191 -19.54 12.90 0.34
CA ALA A 191 -18.99 11.57 0.64
C ALA A 191 -19.37 10.51 -0.42
N ASN A 192 -20.59 10.57 -0.96
CA ASN A 192 -21.01 9.62 -2.00
C ASN A 192 -20.24 9.82 -3.31
N GLU A 193 -19.99 11.08 -3.72
CA GLU A 193 -19.15 11.39 -4.88
C GLU A 193 -17.73 10.85 -4.72
N ALA A 194 -17.11 11.06 -3.56
CA ALA A 194 -15.79 10.52 -3.25
C ALA A 194 -15.76 8.97 -3.36
N LEU A 195 -16.81 8.29 -2.86
CA LEU A 195 -16.95 6.84 -2.98
C LEU A 195 -17.17 6.37 -4.42
N GLU A 196 -17.92 7.11 -5.22
CA GLU A 196 -18.11 6.80 -6.65
C GLU A 196 -16.81 6.91 -7.42
N ARG A 197 -16.04 7.97 -7.21
CA ARG A 197 -14.71 8.14 -7.82
C ARG A 197 -13.73 7.05 -7.40
N LEU A 198 -13.77 6.64 -6.12
CA LEU A 198 -12.96 5.51 -5.64
C LEU A 198 -13.34 4.22 -6.37
N ARG A 199 -14.64 3.91 -6.52
CA ARG A 199 -15.12 2.71 -7.24
C ARG A 199 -14.75 2.74 -8.72
N ALA A 200 -14.80 3.91 -9.34
CA ALA A 200 -14.40 4.12 -10.73
C ALA A 200 -12.88 4.03 -10.94
N GLY A 201 -12.09 4.06 -9.87
CA GLY A 201 -10.63 4.07 -9.93
C GLY A 201 -10.05 5.34 -10.55
N THR A 202 -10.73 6.47 -10.38
CA THR A 202 -10.35 7.78 -10.94
C THR A 202 -9.68 8.69 -9.89
N LEU A 203 -9.45 8.20 -8.68
CA LEU A 203 -8.71 8.91 -7.64
C LEU A 203 -7.21 8.63 -7.74
N ARG A 204 -6.42 9.68 -7.58
CA ARG A 204 -4.98 9.56 -7.36
C ARG A 204 -4.70 9.71 -5.85
N GLY A 205 -4.06 8.71 -5.26
CA GLY A 205 -3.77 8.70 -3.82
C GLY A 205 -5.00 8.35 -2.97
N ALA A 206 -5.47 9.27 -2.14
CA ALA A 206 -6.57 9.06 -1.21
C ALA A 206 -7.63 10.18 -1.30
N ALA A 207 -8.91 9.82 -1.14
CA ALA A 207 -9.98 10.79 -0.93
C ALA A 207 -10.08 11.15 0.57
N VAL A 208 -10.15 12.43 0.89
CA VAL A 208 -10.30 12.93 2.25
C VAL A 208 -11.53 13.82 2.34
N LEU A 209 -12.43 13.51 3.27
CA LEU A 209 -13.60 14.33 3.58
C LEU A 209 -13.20 15.41 4.59
N MET A 210 -13.38 16.65 4.20
CA MET A 210 -13.12 17.81 5.06
C MET A 210 -14.35 18.09 5.91
N ILE A 211 -14.13 18.20 7.21
CA ILE A 211 -15.12 18.62 8.20
C ILE A 211 -14.94 20.12 8.37
N GLY A 212 -15.96 20.89 8.01
CA GLY A 212 -15.96 22.37 8.05
C GLY A 212 -16.23 22.93 9.43
#